data_a7cfc48463365e60631e17f5c006c700
#
_entry.id   a7cfc48463365e60631e17f5c006c700
#
_cell.length_a   1.000
_cell.length_b   1.000
_cell.length_c   1.000
_cell.angle_alpha   90.00
_cell.angle_beta   90.00
_cell.angle_gamma   90.00
#
_symmetry.space_group_name_H-M   'P 1'
#
loop_
_entity.id
_entity.type
_entity.pdbx_description
1 polymer ?
#
loop_
_entity_poly.entity_id
_entity_poly.type
_entity_poly.pdbx_seq_one_letter_code
_entity_poly.pdbx_strand_id
1 'polypeptide(L)'
;MDPIAKVGIGHTDLKVTRLGFGSVPLAGLYKDISEDQADATVRRALDLGINYFDTAPIYGFGKGEVRLGRQLAQRDRDSIVVATKVGYTLVPDTGTRDEKVFHRFDNVPSLRPIFDYSYDGIMKTFEGSLERLNLSRVDILNIHDPDDHWREAIEIAYPALHRLRAEGVVRAIGVGMNQAEMLARFARDGDFDCLLVAGRYTLIDHTALNDLLPICQSKHISVIIGGPYNSGILATGAQPGATYNYVDAPPAVMEKVAAIQNVCERHDVSLPAAALQFCMAHPAVAAIIPGARSASEVEQNVELLKRFIPNDFWDELRHLDLLPAEAPVPRLDEVGETPAS
;
A
#
# COMPACT_ATOMS: atom_id res chain seq x y z
N MET A 1 -11.87 3.24 14.71
CA MET A 1 -12.29 3.17 13.27
C MET A 1 -12.72 1.76 12.92
N ASP A 2 -13.66 1.58 11.97
CA ASP A 2 -13.98 0.24 11.45
C ASP A 2 -13.03 -0.14 10.30
N PRO A 3 -12.11 -1.11 10.50
CA PRO A 3 -11.15 -1.52 9.48
C PRO A 3 -11.79 -2.23 8.29
N ILE A 4 -12.99 -2.79 8.46
CA ILE A 4 -13.67 -3.61 7.45
C ILE A 4 -14.78 -2.80 6.73
N ALA A 5 -15.01 -1.55 7.14
CA ALA A 5 -15.89 -0.65 6.41
C ALA A 5 -15.44 -0.55 4.94
N LYS A 6 -16.40 -0.63 4.02
CA LYS A 6 -16.14 -0.58 2.58
C LYS A 6 -16.30 0.84 2.05
N VAL A 7 -15.32 1.28 1.27
CA VAL A 7 -15.31 2.59 0.59
C VAL A 7 -15.12 2.41 -0.91
N GLY A 8 -15.59 3.38 -1.69
CA GLY A 8 -15.44 3.39 -3.15
C GLY A 8 -14.02 3.65 -3.60
N ILE A 9 -13.67 3.24 -4.82
CA ILE A 9 -12.43 3.56 -5.50
C ILE A 9 -12.74 4.50 -6.68
N GLY A 10 -12.27 5.75 -6.58
CA GLY A 10 -12.46 6.76 -7.61
C GLY A 10 -13.92 6.89 -8.04
N HIS A 11 -14.14 6.92 -9.35
CA HIS A 11 -15.47 6.95 -9.96
C HIS A 11 -16.02 5.56 -10.34
N THR A 12 -15.37 4.48 -9.87
CA THR A 12 -15.74 3.10 -10.19
C THR A 12 -16.82 2.56 -9.25
N ASP A 13 -17.34 1.39 -9.57
CA ASP A 13 -18.24 0.61 -8.70
C ASP A 13 -17.51 -0.27 -7.67
N LEU A 14 -16.15 -0.26 -7.69
CA LEU A 14 -15.33 -1.02 -6.75
C LEU A 14 -15.48 -0.51 -5.32
N LYS A 15 -15.62 -1.46 -4.40
CA LYS A 15 -15.62 -1.17 -2.97
C LYS A 15 -14.58 -2.02 -2.25
N VAL A 16 -13.65 -1.35 -1.59
CA VAL A 16 -12.55 -1.96 -0.83
C VAL A 16 -12.71 -1.74 0.66
N THR A 17 -12.25 -2.69 1.47
CA THR A 17 -12.12 -2.47 2.91
C THR A 17 -11.06 -1.42 3.20
N ARG A 18 -11.29 -0.59 4.21
CA ARG A 18 -10.34 0.47 4.62
C ARG A 18 -8.98 -0.08 5.04
N LEU A 19 -8.97 -1.26 5.65
CA LEU A 19 -7.77 -2.07 5.81
C LEU A 19 -7.70 -3.07 4.66
N GLY A 20 -6.70 -2.93 3.82
CA GLY A 20 -6.31 -3.90 2.81
C GLY A 20 -5.09 -4.70 3.26
N PHE A 21 -4.61 -5.57 2.39
CA PHE A 21 -3.48 -6.45 2.62
C PHE A 21 -2.39 -6.23 1.58
N GLY A 22 -1.17 -5.80 2.02
CA GLY A 22 0.01 -5.68 1.18
C GLY A 22 0.85 -6.96 1.19
N SER A 23 1.12 -7.54 0.03
CA SER A 23 1.77 -8.85 -0.09
C SER A 23 3.30 -8.85 -0.06
N VAL A 24 3.96 -7.68 0.05
CA VAL A 24 5.43 -7.60 0.02
C VAL A 24 6.11 -8.51 1.04
N PRO A 25 5.67 -8.59 2.32
CA PRO A 25 6.29 -9.50 3.28
C PRO A 25 6.07 -10.98 2.98
N LEU A 26 4.95 -11.35 2.32
CA LEU A 26 4.74 -12.72 1.84
C LEU A 26 5.78 -13.15 0.80
N ALA A 27 6.33 -12.19 0.07
CA ALA A 27 7.34 -12.42 -0.96
C ALA A 27 8.75 -12.68 -0.41
N GLY A 28 8.92 -12.61 0.92
CA GLY A 28 10.22 -12.84 1.58
C GLY A 28 11.05 -11.56 1.77
N LEU A 29 10.40 -10.38 1.86
CA LEU A 29 11.12 -9.13 2.15
C LEU A 29 11.87 -9.24 3.48
N TYR A 30 13.20 -9.03 3.46
CA TYR A 30 14.17 -9.16 4.54
C TYR A 30 14.33 -10.58 5.11
N LYS A 31 13.31 -11.42 5.09
CA LYS A 31 13.33 -12.79 5.60
C LYS A 31 12.20 -13.59 4.99
N ASP A 32 12.51 -14.76 4.48
CA ASP A 32 11.51 -15.67 3.96
C ASP A 32 10.66 -16.29 5.08
N ILE A 33 9.45 -16.69 4.71
CA ILE A 33 8.50 -17.42 5.55
C ILE A 33 8.13 -18.74 4.88
N SER A 34 7.67 -19.71 5.65
CA SER A 34 7.21 -20.98 5.10
C SER A 34 5.94 -20.80 4.27
N GLU A 35 5.67 -21.73 3.37
CA GLU A 35 4.45 -21.75 2.56
C GLU A 35 3.20 -21.84 3.42
N ASP A 36 3.22 -22.68 4.47
CA ASP A 36 2.12 -22.81 5.41
C ASP A 36 1.84 -21.49 6.18
N GLN A 37 2.90 -20.80 6.55
CA GLN A 37 2.77 -19.50 7.21
C GLN A 37 2.18 -18.45 6.25
N ALA A 38 2.62 -18.41 5.00
CA ALA A 38 2.07 -17.52 3.99
C ALA A 38 0.58 -17.80 3.75
N ASP A 39 0.22 -19.07 3.59
CA ASP A 39 -1.17 -19.49 3.40
C ASP A 39 -2.05 -19.15 4.61
N ALA A 40 -1.57 -19.40 5.84
CA ALA A 40 -2.29 -19.04 7.06
C ALA A 40 -2.50 -17.52 7.18
N THR A 41 -1.52 -16.73 6.78
CA THR A 41 -1.59 -15.26 6.82
C THR A 41 -2.67 -14.72 5.87
N VAL A 42 -2.68 -15.16 4.62
CA VAL A 42 -3.69 -14.72 3.63
C VAL A 42 -5.09 -15.22 4.03
N ARG A 43 -5.19 -16.47 4.45
CA ARG A 43 -6.46 -17.04 4.95
C ARG A 43 -7.01 -16.20 6.10
N ARG A 44 -6.15 -15.83 7.05
CA ARG A 44 -6.59 -15.02 8.19
C ARG A 44 -7.09 -13.63 7.77
N ALA A 45 -6.44 -12.99 6.81
CA ALA A 45 -6.92 -11.72 6.25
C ALA A 45 -8.34 -11.86 5.66
N LEU A 46 -8.56 -12.91 4.87
CA LEU A 46 -9.86 -13.23 4.29
C LEU A 46 -10.93 -13.51 5.36
N ASP A 47 -10.59 -14.29 6.38
CA ASP A 47 -11.50 -14.68 7.47
C ASP A 47 -11.86 -13.48 8.37
N LEU A 48 -11.02 -12.47 8.46
CA LEU A 48 -11.30 -11.21 9.16
C LEU A 48 -12.13 -10.22 8.29
N GLY A 49 -12.47 -10.59 7.07
CA GLY A 49 -13.32 -9.80 6.18
C GLY A 49 -12.56 -8.77 5.33
N ILE A 50 -11.23 -8.79 5.32
CA ILE A 50 -10.43 -7.97 4.39
C ILE A 50 -10.74 -8.44 2.96
N ASN A 51 -11.14 -7.51 2.09
CA ASN A 51 -11.44 -7.83 0.70
C ASN A 51 -10.47 -7.22 -0.30
N TYR A 52 -9.54 -6.36 0.12
CA TYR A 52 -8.58 -5.68 -0.76
C TYR A 52 -7.17 -6.24 -0.60
N PHE A 53 -6.58 -6.72 -1.70
CA PHE A 53 -5.27 -7.36 -1.74
C PHE A 53 -4.40 -6.71 -2.81
N ASP A 54 -3.23 -6.19 -2.43
CA ASP A 54 -2.26 -5.57 -3.32
C ASP A 54 -1.00 -6.41 -3.45
N THR A 55 -0.55 -6.59 -4.69
CA THR A 55 0.66 -7.32 -5.04
C THR A 55 1.37 -6.68 -6.23
N ALA A 56 2.48 -7.27 -6.68
CA ALA A 56 3.19 -6.89 -7.90
C ALA A 56 4.11 -8.04 -8.38
N PRO A 57 4.43 -8.10 -9.69
CA PRO A 57 5.40 -9.06 -10.23
C PRO A 57 6.77 -8.99 -9.56
N ILE A 58 7.24 -7.78 -9.26
CA ILE A 58 8.57 -7.58 -8.64
C ILE A 58 8.64 -8.10 -7.19
N TYR A 59 7.52 -8.30 -6.50
CA TYR A 59 7.54 -8.76 -5.11
C TYR A 59 7.98 -10.22 -5.03
N GLY A 60 9.27 -10.40 -4.68
CA GLY A 60 9.94 -11.69 -4.70
C GLY A 60 9.94 -12.37 -6.07
N PHE A 61 9.95 -11.57 -7.15
CA PHE A 61 9.96 -12.01 -8.55
C PHE A 61 8.87 -13.04 -8.88
N GLY A 62 7.63 -12.66 -8.56
CA GLY A 62 6.43 -13.46 -8.77
C GLY A 62 6.00 -14.30 -7.56
N LYS A 63 6.89 -14.50 -6.57
CA LYS A 63 6.58 -15.30 -5.36
C LYS A 63 5.40 -14.73 -4.57
N GLY A 64 5.32 -13.39 -4.45
CA GLY A 64 4.20 -12.71 -3.78
C GLY A 64 2.86 -13.01 -4.44
N GLU A 65 2.79 -12.95 -5.78
CA GLU A 65 1.58 -13.26 -6.54
C GLU A 65 1.19 -14.73 -6.41
N VAL A 66 2.15 -15.67 -6.52
CA VAL A 66 1.88 -17.11 -6.37
C VAL A 66 1.33 -17.43 -4.98
N ARG A 67 1.95 -16.92 -3.91
CA ARG A 67 1.51 -17.16 -2.53
C ARG A 67 0.13 -16.56 -2.25
N LEU A 68 -0.11 -15.35 -2.74
CA LEU A 68 -1.40 -14.68 -2.59
C LEU A 68 -2.49 -15.44 -3.36
N GLY A 69 -2.20 -15.78 -4.62
CA GLY A 69 -3.14 -16.43 -5.54
C GLY A 69 -3.65 -17.78 -5.04
N ARG A 70 -2.81 -18.59 -4.36
CA ARG A 70 -3.23 -19.89 -3.80
C ARG A 70 -4.45 -19.81 -2.90
N GLN A 71 -4.57 -18.75 -2.11
CA GLN A 71 -5.70 -18.59 -1.20
C GLN A 71 -6.85 -17.82 -1.85
N LEU A 72 -6.54 -16.82 -2.70
CA LEU A 72 -7.56 -16.02 -3.37
C LEU A 72 -8.34 -16.83 -4.41
N ALA A 73 -7.69 -17.73 -5.15
CA ALA A 73 -8.32 -18.59 -6.14
C ALA A 73 -9.37 -19.57 -5.53
N GLN A 74 -9.37 -19.76 -4.21
CA GLN A 74 -10.33 -20.60 -3.50
C GLN A 74 -11.57 -19.85 -3.02
N ARG A 75 -11.64 -18.52 -3.26
CA ARG A 75 -12.75 -17.66 -2.81
C ARG A 75 -13.63 -17.29 -3.99
N ASP A 76 -14.86 -16.90 -3.66
CA ASP A 76 -15.70 -16.25 -4.65
C ASP A 76 -15.00 -15.00 -5.18
N ARG A 77 -14.74 -14.96 -6.49
CA ARG A 77 -13.96 -13.92 -7.15
C ARG A 77 -14.60 -12.53 -7.02
N ASP A 78 -15.91 -12.47 -6.91
CA ASP A 78 -16.68 -11.22 -6.75
C ASP A 78 -16.63 -10.68 -5.31
N SER A 79 -16.24 -11.52 -4.35
CA SER A 79 -16.11 -11.11 -2.95
C SER A 79 -14.80 -10.36 -2.63
N ILE A 80 -13.81 -10.39 -3.52
CA ILE A 80 -12.48 -9.82 -3.33
C ILE A 80 -12.11 -8.81 -4.41
N VAL A 81 -11.26 -7.85 -4.06
CA VAL A 81 -10.64 -6.87 -4.97
C VAL A 81 -9.13 -7.10 -4.98
N VAL A 82 -8.58 -7.37 -6.15
CA VAL A 82 -7.15 -7.67 -6.33
C VAL A 82 -6.51 -6.60 -7.19
N ALA A 83 -5.44 -6.00 -6.67
CA ALA A 83 -4.59 -5.08 -7.39
C ALA A 83 -3.23 -5.71 -7.68
N THR A 84 -2.76 -5.57 -8.91
CA THR A 84 -1.37 -5.87 -9.30
C THR A 84 -0.80 -4.71 -10.12
N LYS A 85 0.44 -4.87 -10.59
CA LYS A 85 1.17 -3.77 -11.24
C LYS A 85 1.84 -4.24 -12.52
N VAL A 86 2.11 -3.29 -13.42
CA VAL A 86 2.80 -3.49 -14.71
C VAL A 86 3.95 -2.50 -14.86
N GLY A 87 4.83 -2.74 -15.83
CA GLY A 87 6.04 -1.95 -16.07
C GLY A 87 7.32 -2.72 -15.78
N TYR A 88 7.26 -3.76 -14.95
CA TYR A 88 8.34 -4.72 -14.72
C TYR A 88 7.96 -6.08 -15.26
N THR A 89 8.53 -6.47 -16.39
CA THR A 89 8.40 -7.81 -16.95
C THR A 89 9.43 -8.75 -16.32
N LEU A 90 9.01 -9.91 -15.85
CA LEU A 90 9.90 -10.93 -15.32
C LEU A 90 10.47 -11.78 -16.45
N VAL A 91 11.79 -11.91 -16.50
CA VAL A 91 12.52 -12.74 -17.46
C VAL A 91 13.48 -13.67 -16.73
N PRO A 92 13.89 -14.81 -17.35
CA PRO A 92 14.92 -15.66 -16.76
C PRO A 92 16.18 -14.90 -16.40
N ASP A 93 16.71 -15.18 -15.21
CA ASP A 93 17.96 -14.58 -14.77
C ASP A 93 19.14 -15.26 -15.46
N THR A 94 19.93 -14.47 -16.16
CA THR A 94 21.15 -14.92 -16.89
C THR A 94 22.44 -14.64 -16.12
N GLY A 95 22.35 -14.38 -14.80
CA GLY A 95 23.51 -14.10 -13.96
C GLY A 95 23.91 -12.62 -13.89
N THR A 96 23.05 -11.70 -14.43
CA THR A 96 23.26 -10.25 -14.40
C THR A 96 22.26 -9.56 -13.47
N ARG A 97 22.13 -10.07 -12.24
CA ARG A 97 21.19 -9.51 -11.26
C ARG A 97 21.60 -8.10 -10.83
N ASP A 98 20.67 -7.16 -10.83
CA ASP A 98 20.85 -5.92 -10.08
C ASP A 98 20.73 -6.22 -8.59
N GLU A 99 21.86 -6.30 -7.91
CA GLU A 99 21.95 -6.64 -6.49
C GLU A 99 21.10 -5.72 -5.61
N LYS A 100 20.93 -4.44 -5.97
CA LYS A 100 20.15 -3.48 -5.17
C LYS A 100 18.67 -3.87 -5.04
N VAL A 101 18.11 -4.51 -6.05
CA VAL A 101 16.73 -5.01 -6.02
C VAL A 101 16.65 -6.38 -5.36
N PHE A 102 17.66 -7.23 -5.57
CA PHE A 102 17.68 -8.63 -5.12
C PHE A 102 17.98 -8.81 -3.64
N HIS A 103 18.82 -7.99 -3.03
CA HIS A 103 19.20 -8.13 -1.61
C HIS A 103 18.02 -7.93 -0.62
N ARG A 104 16.86 -7.49 -1.09
CA ARG A 104 15.71 -7.27 -0.22
C ARG A 104 14.82 -8.49 -0.04
N PHE A 105 14.90 -9.47 -0.96
CA PHE A 105 14.03 -10.64 -0.95
C PHE A 105 14.83 -11.94 -0.83
N ASP A 106 14.44 -12.78 0.14
CA ASP A 106 15.04 -14.08 0.36
C ASP A 106 14.35 -15.18 -0.48
N ASN A 107 15.15 -16.18 -0.90
CA ASN A 107 14.68 -17.41 -1.55
C ASN A 107 13.72 -17.13 -2.72
N VAL A 108 14.18 -16.33 -3.68
CA VAL A 108 13.39 -15.92 -4.85
C VAL A 108 13.63 -16.82 -6.06
N PRO A 109 12.66 -16.92 -6.99
CA PRO A 109 12.85 -17.62 -8.26
C PRO A 109 14.04 -17.09 -9.08
N SER A 110 14.60 -17.90 -9.96
CA SER A 110 15.67 -17.49 -10.88
C SER A 110 15.14 -16.63 -12.02
N LEU A 111 14.52 -15.50 -11.63
CA LEU A 111 13.96 -14.48 -12.52
C LEU A 111 14.57 -13.13 -12.17
N ARG A 112 14.53 -12.21 -13.12
CA ARG A 112 14.87 -10.79 -12.90
C ARG A 112 13.85 -9.89 -13.55
N PRO A 113 13.56 -8.73 -12.96
CA PRO A 113 12.70 -7.73 -13.57
C PRO A 113 13.47 -6.94 -14.64
N ILE A 114 12.77 -6.58 -15.70
CA ILE A 114 13.22 -5.58 -16.68
C ILE A 114 12.09 -4.55 -16.85
N PHE A 115 12.45 -3.29 -17.00
CA PHE A 115 11.46 -2.26 -17.38
C PHE A 115 11.00 -2.48 -18.81
N ASP A 116 9.68 -2.57 -19.01
CA ASP A 116 9.06 -2.63 -20.32
C ASP A 116 7.67 -1.99 -20.27
N TYR A 117 7.60 -0.73 -20.66
CA TYR A 117 6.36 0.04 -20.75
C TYR A 117 5.74 0.01 -22.15
N SER A 118 6.29 -0.77 -23.10
CA SER A 118 5.62 -1.02 -24.36
C SER A 118 4.26 -1.70 -24.16
N TYR A 119 3.35 -1.56 -25.11
CA TYR A 119 2.07 -2.24 -25.05
C TYR A 119 2.22 -3.75 -24.85
N ASP A 120 3.13 -4.38 -25.61
CA ASP A 120 3.39 -5.84 -25.52
C ASP A 120 3.98 -6.20 -24.15
N GLY A 121 4.87 -5.36 -23.58
CA GLY A 121 5.43 -5.53 -22.24
C GLY A 121 4.37 -5.43 -21.15
N ILE A 122 3.47 -4.46 -21.25
CA ILE A 122 2.33 -4.29 -20.36
C ILE A 122 1.42 -5.54 -20.41
N MET A 123 1.03 -5.99 -21.61
CA MET A 123 0.17 -7.17 -21.77
C MET A 123 0.84 -8.44 -21.26
N LYS A 124 2.11 -8.66 -21.60
CA LYS A 124 2.89 -9.81 -21.12
C LYS A 124 2.99 -9.84 -19.60
N THR A 125 3.22 -8.66 -18.97
CA THR A 125 3.30 -8.55 -17.52
C THR A 125 1.95 -8.84 -16.86
N PHE A 126 0.87 -8.29 -17.42
CA PHE A 126 -0.50 -8.49 -16.94
C PHE A 126 -0.92 -9.97 -17.04
N GLU A 127 -0.74 -10.60 -18.19
CA GLU A 127 -1.04 -12.03 -18.42
C GLU A 127 -0.23 -12.92 -17.47
N GLY A 128 1.08 -12.66 -17.33
CA GLY A 128 1.92 -13.37 -16.38
C GLY A 128 1.49 -13.20 -14.92
N SER A 129 0.92 -12.04 -14.55
CA SER A 129 0.33 -11.84 -13.22
C SER A 129 -0.93 -12.69 -13.04
N LEU A 130 -1.80 -12.77 -14.03
CA LEU A 130 -2.99 -13.64 -13.97
C LEU A 130 -2.61 -15.13 -13.80
N GLU A 131 -1.58 -15.58 -14.54
CA GLU A 131 -1.07 -16.95 -14.41
C GLU A 131 -0.53 -17.22 -13.00
N ARG A 132 0.33 -16.35 -12.46
CA ARG A 132 0.91 -16.52 -11.12
C ARG A 132 -0.12 -16.43 -10.00
N LEU A 133 -1.09 -15.53 -10.14
CA LEU A 133 -2.23 -15.40 -9.22
C LEU A 133 -3.23 -16.56 -9.36
N ASN A 134 -3.18 -17.29 -10.46
CA ASN A 134 -4.19 -18.30 -10.82
C ASN A 134 -5.63 -17.73 -10.78
N LEU A 135 -5.80 -16.52 -11.31
CA LEU A 135 -7.06 -15.79 -11.38
C LEU A 135 -7.40 -15.44 -12.83
N SER A 136 -8.68 -15.42 -13.16
CA SER A 136 -9.17 -15.03 -14.49
C SER A 136 -9.15 -13.51 -14.73
N ARG A 137 -9.07 -12.70 -13.67
CA ARG A 137 -9.02 -11.23 -13.72
C ARG A 137 -8.36 -10.65 -12.48
N VAL A 138 -7.83 -9.44 -12.60
CA VAL A 138 -7.59 -8.51 -11.49
C VAL A 138 -8.53 -7.31 -11.62
N ASP A 139 -8.76 -6.58 -10.53
CA ASP A 139 -9.71 -5.49 -10.51
C ASP A 139 -9.02 -4.14 -10.74
N ILE A 140 -7.82 -3.97 -10.18
CA ILE A 140 -7.04 -2.74 -10.26
C ILE A 140 -5.67 -3.06 -10.89
N LEU A 141 -5.28 -2.27 -11.89
CA LEU A 141 -3.98 -2.38 -12.55
C LEU A 141 -3.22 -1.06 -12.41
N ASN A 142 -2.04 -1.12 -11.79
CA ASN A 142 -1.21 0.05 -11.54
C ASN A 142 0.05 0.05 -12.41
N ILE A 143 0.49 1.21 -12.90
CA ILE A 143 1.85 1.41 -13.39
C ILE A 143 2.78 1.42 -12.17
N HIS A 144 3.89 0.66 -12.21
CA HIS A 144 4.76 0.45 -11.07
C HIS A 144 6.07 1.22 -11.17
N ASP A 145 6.38 2.04 -10.15
CA ASP A 145 7.64 2.76 -9.96
C ASP A 145 8.21 3.37 -11.25
N PRO A 146 7.47 4.27 -11.96
CA PRO A 146 7.92 4.89 -13.18
C PRO A 146 8.87 6.09 -12.94
N ASP A 147 9.75 6.02 -11.94
CA ASP A 147 10.55 7.13 -11.42
C ASP A 147 11.31 7.89 -12.52
N ASP A 148 12.11 7.18 -13.29
CA ASP A 148 12.91 7.73 -14.38
C ASP A 148 12.26 7.56 -15.76
N HIS A 149 11.00 7.06 -15.79
CA HIS A 149 10.28 6.65 -17.00
C HIS A 149 8.95 7.38 -17.19
N TRP A 150 8.88 8.63 -16.74
CA TRP A 150 7.66 9.44 -16.84
C TRP A 150 7.04 9.42 -18.24
N ARG A 151 7.87 9.64 -19.27
CA ARG A 151 7.38 9.75 -20.64
C ARG A 151 6.78 8.44 -21.13
N GLU A 152 7.48 7.35 -20.94
CA GLU A 152 7.00 6.00 -21.31
C GLU A 152 5.74 5.64 -20.52
N ALA A 153 5.71 5.98 -19.25
CA ALA A 153 4.56 5.69 -18.38
C ALA A 153 3.30 6.44 -18.81
N ILE A 154 3.41 7.75 -19.12
CA ILE A 154 2.22 8.57 -19.48
C ILE A 154 1.84 8.48 -20.97
N GLU A 155 2.80 8.31 -21.88
CA GLU A 155 2.55 8.32 -23.32
C GLU A 155 2.26 6.91 -23.88
N ILE A 156 2.69 5.83 -23.17
CA ILE A 156 2.56 4.44 -23.68
C ILE A 156 1.79 3.58 -22.69
N ALA A 157 2.26 3.46 -21.42
CA ALA A 157 1.62 2.57 -20.45
C ALA A 157 0.22 3.04 -20.05
N TYR A 158 0.04 4.33 -19.77
CA TYR A 158 -1.28 4.87 -19.42
C TYR A 158 -2.34 4.63 -20.51
N PRO A 159 -2.11 4.92 -21.81
CA PRO A 159 -3.07 4.57 -22.86
C PRO A 159 -3.42 3.08 -22.92
N ALA A 160 -2.45 2.18 -22.67
CA ALA A 160 -2.70 0.75 -22.61
C ALA A 160 -3.64 0.38 -21.45
N LEU A 161 -3.37 0.90 -20.24
CA LEU A 161 -4.23 0.67 -19.07
C LEU A 161 -5.61 1.30 -19.27
N HIS A 162 -5.68 2.51 -19.82
CA HIS A 162 -6.95 3.20 -20.11
C HIS A 162 -7.81 2.37 -21.07
N ARG A 163 -7.19 1.75 -22.08
CA ARG A 163 -7.88 0.86 -23.00
C ARG A 163 -8.40 -0.39 -22.28
N LEU A 164 -7.58 -1.05 -21.44
CA LEU A 164 -8.01 -2.22 -20.66
C LEU A 164 -9.20 -1.89 -19.76
N ARG A 165 -9.21 -0.71 -19.13
CA ARG A 165 -10.36 -0.23 -18.35
C ARG A 165 -11.59 0.02 -19.24
N ALA A 166 -11.44 0.68 -20.37
CA ALA A 166 -12.54 0.96 -21.30
C ALA A 166 -13.16 -0.31 -21.89
N GLU A 167 -12.37 -1.36 -22.11
CA GLU A 167 -12.81 -2.68 -22.57
C GLU A 167 -13.37 -3.56 -21.43
N GLY A 168 -13.33 -3.10 -20.17
CA GLY A 168 -13.81 -3.82 -19.00
C GLY A 168 -12.92 -5.01 -18.59
N VAL A 169 -11.68 -5.09 -19.07
CA VAL A 169 -10.70 -6.12 -18.69
C VAL A 169 -10.24 -5.91 -17.25
N VAL A 170 -10.06 -4.63 -16.86
CA VAL A 170 -9.85 -4.22 -15.47
C VAL A 170 -10.89 -3.16 -15.10
N ARG A 171 -11.18 -3.01 -13.81
CA ARG A 171 -12.24 -2.10 -13.33
C ARG A 171 -11.70 -0.74 -12.92
N ALA A 172 -10.42 -0.66 -12.53
CA ALA A 172 -9.74 0.58 -12.17
C ALA A 172 -8.28 0.56 -12.61
N ILE A 173 -7.74 1.75 -12.85
CA ILE A 173 -6.33 1.94 -13.20
C ILE A 173 -5.67 2.97 -12.29
N GLY A 174 -4.37 2.79 -12.06
CA GLY A 174 -3.62 3.68 -11.18
C GLY A 174 -2.13 3.71 -11.45
N VAL A 175 -1.41 4.34 -10.52
CA VAL A 175 0.06 4.33 -10.45
C VAL A 175 0.45 4.04 -9.00
N GLY A 176 1.46 3.20 -8.79
CA GLY A 176 1.99 2.90 -7.46
C GLY A 176 3.49 3.20 -7.40
N MET A 177 3.90 4.09 -6.48
CA MET A 177 5.30 4.46 -6.30
C MET A 177 5.55 5.17 -4.95
N ASN A 178 6.82 5.50 -4.68
CA ASN A 178 7.20 6.17 -3.45
C ASN A 178 7.24 7.71 -3.57
N GLN A 179 7.31 8.29 -4.78
CA GLN A 179 7.49 9.74 -4.97
C GLN A 179 6.15 10.45 -5.08
N ALA A 180 5.79 11.20 -4.03
CA ALA A 180 4.52 11.92 -3.95
C ALA A 180 4.38 13.00 -5.04
N GLU A 181 5.45 13.71 -5.35
CA GLU A 181 5.47 14.77 -6.37
C GLU A 181 5.19 14.22 -7.77
N MET A 182 5.75 13.06 -8.10
CA MET A 182 5.49 12.42 -9.39
C MET A 182 4.07 11.88 -9.46
N LEU A 183 3.56 11.27 -8.38
CA LEU A 183 2.15 10.87 -8.31
C LEU A 183 1.20 12.06 -8.47
N ALA A 184 1.53 13.22 -7.89
CA ALA A 184 0.76 14.44 -8.08
C ALA A 184 0.75 14.89 -9.56
N ARG A 185 1.85 14.68 -10.28
CA ARG A 185 1.92 14.93 -11.72
C ARG A 185 1.02 13.95 -12.50
N PHE A 186 1.05 12.64 -12.18
CA PHE A 186 0.12 11.67 -12.77
C PHE A 186 -1.34 12.03 -12.48
N ALA A 187 -1.65 12.48 -11.27
CA ALA A 187 -2.99 12.94 -10.92
C ALA A 187 -3.45 14.13 -11.74
N ARG A 188 -2.54 15.06 -12.14
CA ARG A 188 -2.87 16.21 -13.00
C ARG A 188 -3.13 15.79 -14.44
N ASP A 189 -2.25 14.94 -14.98
CA ASP A 189 -2.11 14.70 -16.42
C ASP A 189 -2.89 13.47 -16.92
N GLY A 190 -3.35 12.58 -16.02
CA GLY A 190 -4.10 11.37 -16.38
C GLY A 190 -5.48 11.29 -15.72
N ASP A 191 -6.31 10.39 -16.25
CA ASP A 191 -7.62 10.00 -15.71
C ASP A 191 -7.47 8.67 -14.99
N PHE A 192 -6.94 8.72 -13.76
CA PHE A 192 -6.73 7.57 -12.90
C PHE A 192 -7.84 7.46 -11.85
N ASP A 193 -8.17 6.24 -11.48
CA ASP A 193 -9.17 5.94 -10.44
C ASP A 193 -8.55 5.94 -9.04
N CYS A 194 -7.29 5.48 -8.94
CA CYS A 194 -6.56 5.45 -7.68
C CYS A 194 -5.06 5.69 -7.87
N LEU A 195 -4.39 6.12 -6.79
CA LEU A 195 -2.94 6.24 -6.72
C LEU A 195 -2.45 5.60 -5.43
N LEU A 196 -1.42 4.75 -5.53
CA LEU A 196 -0.78 4.14 -4.37
C LEU A 196 0.50 4.88 -4.06
N VAL A 197 0.56 5.52 -2.89
CA VAL A 197 1.76 6.18 -2.38
C VAL A 197 2.33 5.40 -1.20
N ALA A 198 3.61 5.00 -1.30
CA ALA A 198 4.25 4.21 -0.27
C ALA A 198 5.16 5.05 0.62
N GLY A 199 4.85 5.10 1.93
CA GLY A 199 5.69 5.70 2.95
C GLY A 199 5.81 7.23 2.91
N ARG A 200 4.94 7.97 2.20
CA ARG A 200 4.96 9.44 2.06
C ARG A 200 3.74 10.16 2.62
N TYR A 201 2.83 9.40 3.21
CA TYR A 201 1.79 9.92 4.09
C TYR A 201 1.65 8.97 5.30
N THR A 202 2.49 9.21 6.29
CA THR A 202 2.63 8.40 7.50
C THR A 202 2.83 9.33 8.70
N LEU A 203 2.87 8.77 9.90
CA LEU A 203 3.07 9.54 11.13
C LEU A 203 4.40 10.35 11.17
N ILE A 204 5.37 10.01 10.33
CA ILE A 204 6.70 10.68 10.28
C ILE A 204 7.04 11.33 8.94
N ASP A 205 6.32 11.00 7.87
CA ASP A 205 6.53 11.58 6.54
C ASP A 205 5.20 12.09 5.99
N HIS A 206 5.12 13.38 5.70
CA HIS A 206 3.89 14.07 5.29
C HIS A 206 3.99 14.66 3.88
N THR A 207 4.98 14.25 3.09
CA THR A 207 5.26 14.88 1.78
C THR A 207 4.10 14.80 0.80
N ALA A 208 3.27 13.76 0.87
CA ALA A 208 2.06 13.64 0.06
C ALA A 208 0.98 14.68 0.39
N LEU A 209 1.03 15.31 1.58
CA LEU A 209 0.05 16.31 2.01
C LEU A 209 0.13 17.60 1.20
N ASN A 210 1.32 17.94 0.67
CA ASN A 210 1.55 19.22 0.01
C ASN A 210 0.74 19.36 -1.29
N ASP A 211 0.84 18.36 -2.17
CA ASP A 211 0.27 18.41 -3.53
C ASP A 211 -0.63 17.20 -3.83
N LEU A 212 -0.15 15.98 -3.57
CA LEU A 212 -0.82 14.77 -4.01
C LEU A 212 -2.21 14.63 -3.43
N LEU A 213 -2.34 14.69 -2.10
CA LEU A 213 -3.62 14.46 -1.43
C LEU A 213 -4.67 15.54 -1.78
N PRO A 214 -4.35 16.86 -1.83
CA PRO A 214 -5.29 17.88 -2.28
C PRO A 214 -5.77 17.69 -3.72
N ILE A 215 -4.86 17.33 -4.65
CA ILE A 215 -5.22 17.07 -6.04
C ILE A 215 -6.12 15.85 -6.15
N CYS A 216 -5.76 14.75 -5.47
CA CYS A 216 -6.56 13.53 -5.48
C CYS A 216 -7.97 13.78 -4.91
N GLN A 217 -8.08 14.54 -3.82
CA GLN A 217 -9.36 14.90 -3.24
C GLN A 217 -10.21 15.72 -4.22
N SER A 218 -9.63 16.72 -4.89
CA SER A 218 -10.36 17.58 -5.83
C SER A 218 -10.80 16.85 -7.10
N LYS A 219 -10.05 15.83 -7.53
CA LYS A 219 -10.34 15.01 -8.72
C LYS A 219 -11.05 13.69 -8.40
N HIS A 220 -11.41 13.44 -7.14
CA HIS A 220 -12.00 12.19 -6.66
C HIS A 220 -11.17 10.95 -7.01
N ILE A 221 -9.84 11.07 -7.03
CA ILE A 221 -8.91 9.95 -7.16
C ILE A 221 -8.70 9.36 -5.76
N SER A 222 -8.93 8.08 -5.61
CA SER A 222 -8.70 7.40 -4.33
C SER A 222 -7.21 7.20 -4.05
N VAL A 223 -6.76 7.54 -2.85
CA VAL A 223 -5.38 7.28 -2.44
C VAL A 223 -5.30 6.00 -1.59
N ILE A 224 -4.35 5.15 -1.93
CA ILE A 224 -4.01 3.93 -1.19
C ILE A 224 -2.65 4.17 -0.52
N ILE A 225 -2.57 3.99 0.79
CA ILE A 225 -1.31 4.15 1.52
C ILE A 225 -0.62 2.80 1.65
N GLY A 226 0.50 2.65 0.94
CA GLY A 226 1.47 1.57 1.14
C GLY A 226 2.48 1.93 2.22
N GLY A 227 3.06 0.93 2.88
CA GLY A 227 4.10 1.11 3.88
C GLY A 227 3.76 2.06 5.04
N PRO A 228 2.56 1.97 5.67
CA PRO A 228 2.15 2.89 6.73
C PRO A 228 3.07 2.86 7.95
N TYR A 229 3.88 1.82 8.09
CA TYR A 229 4.88 1.67 9.14
C TYR A 229 6.29 2.14 8.75
N ASN A 230 6.50 2.78 7.59
CA ASN A 230 7.80 3.25 7.11
C ASN A 230 8.92 2.21 7.30
N SER A 231 8.87 1.12 6.54
CA SER A 231 9.82 0.01 6.61
C SER A 231 9.89 -0.71 7.97
N GLY A 232 8.93 -0.45 8.87
CA GLY A 232 8.79 -1.12 10.15
C GLY A 232 9.12 -0.26 11.38
N ILE A 233 9.78 0.90 11.23
CA ILE A 233 10.15 1.74 12.39
C ILE A 233 8.93 2.19 13.21
N LEU A 234 7.78 2.44 12.58
CA LEU A 234 6.54 2.81 13.29
C LEU A 234 5.82 1.61 13.91
N ALA A 235 6.23 0.37 13.59
CA ALA A 235 5.73 -0.83 14.24
C ALA A 235 6.59 -1.19 15.47
N THR A 236 7.93 -0.98 15.39
CA THR A 236 8.88 -1.43 16.41
C THR A 236 9.43 -0.30 17.29
N GLY A 237 9.31 0.95 16.84
CA GLY A 237 9.87 2.11 17.51
C GLY A 237 11.33 2.42 17.15
N ALA A 238 11.86 3.47 17.78
CA ALA A 238 13.25 3.91 17.63
C ALA A 238 14.19 3.01 18.42
N GLN A 239 14.59 1.90 17.82
CA GLN A 239 15.52 0.92 18.43
C GLN A 239 16.69 0.62 17.50
N PRO A 240 17.82 0.08 17.99
CA PRO A 240 18.95 -0.33 17.15
C PRO A 240 18.50 -1.29 16.04
N GLY A 241 18.92 -1.02 14.79
CA GLY A 241 18.53 -1.81 13.62
C GLY A 241 17.16 -1.46 13.03
N ALA A 242 16.49 -0.40 13.52
CA ALA A 242 15.27 0.09 12.89
C ALA A 242 15.53 0.59 11.46
N THR A 243 14.61 0.31 10.55
CA THR A 243 14.74 0.64 9.12
C THR A 243 13.74 1.71 8.68
N TYR A 244 14.19 2.59 7.78
CA TYR A 244 13.41 3.61 7.11
C TYR A 244 13.81 3.66 5.63
N ASN A 245 12.85 3.76 4.72
CA ASN A 245 13.12 3.72 3.27
C ASN A 245 13.99 2.51 2.85
N TYR A 246 13.78 1.35 3.49
CA TYR A 246 14.46 0.07 3.24
C TYR A 246 15.96 0.04 3.58
N VAL A 247 16.46 1.03 4.29
CA VAL A 247 17.85 1.10 4.81
C VAL A 247 17.80 1.41 6.31
N ASP A 248 18.94 1.39 6.98
CA ASP A 248 19.04 1.80 8.39
C ASP A 248 18.48 3.20 8.58
N ALA A 249 17.65 3.38 9.61
CA ALA A 249 17.02 4.66 9.89
C ALA A 249 18.05 5.74 10.26
N PRO A 250 18.07 6.90 9.57
CA PRO A 250 18.99 7.97 9.91
C PRO A 250 18.68 8.59 11.28
N PRO A 251 19.68 9.18 11.97
CA PRO A 251 19.51 9.74 13.31
C PRO A 251 18.31 10.67 13.47
N ALA A 252 18.06 11.57 12.53
CA ALA A 252 16.93 12.50 12.58
C ALA A 252 15.56 11.79 12.57
N VAL A 253 15.43 10.66 11.84
CA VAL A 253 14.22 9.84 11.86
C VAL A 253 14.08 9.13 13.19
N MET A 254 15.19 8.59 13.73
CA MET A 254 15.19 7.95 15.05
C MET A 254 14.78 8.93 16.15
N GLU A 255 15.30 10.16 16.15
CA GLU A 255 14.93 11.23 17.08
C GLU A 255 13.46 11.58 16.98
N LYS A 256 12.93 11.76 15.76
CA LYS A 256 11.51 12.05 15.54
C LYS A 256 10.61 10.91 16.05
N VAL A 257 10.94 9.66 15.77
CA VAL A 257 10.16 8.52 16.25
C VAL A 257 10.23 8.41 17.76
N ALA A 258 11.40 8.60 18.38
CA ALA A 258 11.55 8.61 19.83
C ALA A 258 10.69 9.73 20.49
N ALA A 259 10.67 10.92 19.89
CA ALA A 259 9.81 12.00 20.37
C ALA A 259 8.32 11.63 20.32
N ILE A 260 7.86 11.02 19.22
CA ILE A 260 6.48 10.51 19.09
C ILE A 260 6.20 9.40 20.13
N GLN A 261 7.14 8.47 20.35
CA GLN A 261 6.99 7.43 21.39
C GLN A 261 6.80 8.02 22.79
N ASN A 262 7.53 9.07 23.13
CA ASN A 262 7.35 9.77 24.41
C ASN A 262 5.94 10.37 24.56
N VAL A 263 5.34 10.86 23.46
CA VAL A 263 3.93 11.30 23.49
C VAL A 263 3.00 10.10 23.64
N CYS A 264 3.26 9.01 22.90
CA CYS A 264 2.50 7.77 23.01
C CYS A 264 2.44 7.25 24.45
N GLU A 265 3.59 7.25 25.15
CA GLU A 265 3.69 6.82 26.55
C GLU A 265 2.86 7.70 27.50
N ARG A 266 2.90 9.03 27.33
CA ARG A 266 2.13 9.95 28.17
C ARG A 266 0.61 9.79 28.04
N HIS A 267 0.14 9.38 26.86
CA HIS A 267 -1.30 9.21 26.56
C HIS A 267 -1.77 7.75 26.58
N ASP A 268 -0.91 6.79 26.95
CA ASP A 268 -1.18 5.34 26.86
C ASP A 268 -1.65 4.91 25.44
N VAL A 269 -1.03 5.49 24.41
CA VAL A 269 -1.32 5.23 23.00
C VAL A 269 -0.24 4.33 22.40
N SER A 270 -0.66 3.31 21.67
CA SER A 270 0.26 2.44 20.92
C SER A 270 0.78 3.15 19.67
N LEU A 271 2.10 3.25 19.50
CA LEU A 271 2.72 3.86 18.31
C LEU A 271 2.21 3.23 16.99
N PRO A 272 2.12 1.88 16.82
CA PRO A 272 1.54 1.30 15.61
C PRO A 272 0.07 1.67 15.40
N ALA A 273 -0.73 1.82 16.48
CA ALA A 273 -2.12 2.26 16.34
C ALA A 273 -2.21 3.70 15.81
N ALA A 274 -1.42 4.59 16.38
CA ALA A 274 -1.33 5.98 15.90
C ALA A 274 -0.88 6.04 14.43
N ALA A 275 0.11 5.23 14.04
CA ALA A 275 0.61 5.17 12.67
C ALA A 275 -0.47 4.77 11.66
N LEU A 276 -1.23 3.70 11.93
CA LEU A 276 -2.29 3.25 11.04
C LEU A 276 -3.47 4.24 10.98
N GLN A 277 -3.90 4.73 12.14
CA GLN A 277 -5.07 5.61 12.22
C GLN A 277 -4.80 6.99 11.62
N PHE A 278 -3.58 7.52 11.76
CA PHE A 278 -3.19 8.77 11.10
C PHE A 278 -3.34 8.68 9.57
N CYS A 279 -2.81 7.62 8.96
CA CYS A 279 -2.91 7.44 7.51
C CYS A 279 -4.36 7.45 7.01
N MET A 280 -5.30 6.90 7.79
CA MET A 280 -6.70 6.78 7.42
C MET A 280 -7.52 8.05 7.66
N ALA A 281 -6.97 9.07 8.30
CA ALA A 281 -7.73 10.26 8.66
C ALA A 281 -7.97 11.22 7.48
N HIS A 282 -7.12 11.18 6.45
CA HIS A 282 -7.28 12.07 5.29
C HIS A 282 -8.44 11.59 4.38
N PRO A 283 -9.36 12.50 3.96
CA PRO A 283 -10.54 12.13 3.18
C PRO A 283 -10.24 11.52 1.80
N ALA A 284 -9.11 11.85 1.17
CA ALA A 284 -8.68 11.22 -0.08
C ALA A 284 -8.21 9.78 0.10
N VAL A 285 -7.88 9.34 1.34
CA VAL A 285 -7.37 7.99 1.60
C VAL A 285 -8.52 6.99 1.70
N ALA A 286 -8.62 6.13 0.70
CA ALA A 286 -9.60 5.05 0.66
C ALA A 286 -9.16 3.86 1.54
N ALA A 287 -7.90 3.43 1.42
CA ALA A 287 -7.41 2.28 2.17
C ALA A 287 -5.93 2.42 2.53
N ILE A 288 -5.54 1.69 3.57
CA ILE A 288 -4.14 1.43 3.90
C ILE A 288 -3.85 -0.05 3.67
N ILE A 289 -2.65 -0.38 3.22
CA ILE A 289 -2.23 -1.77 2.93
C ILE A 289 -0.95 -2.13 3.70
N PRO A 290 -1.00 -2.23 5.04
CA PRO A 290 0.14 -2.74 5.78
C PRO A 290 0.45 -4.16 5.34
N GLY A 291 1.73 -4.50 5.23
CA GLY A 291 2.14 -5.87 5.00
C GLY A 291 2.12 -6.69 6.29
N ALA A 292 1.91 -8.01 6.17
CA ALA A 292 1.99 -8.93 7.28
C ALA A 292 2.69 -10.24 6.88
N ARG A 293 3.43 -10.85 7.83
CA ARG A 293 4.14 -12.13 7.66
C ARG A 293 3.43 -13.29 8.37
N SER A 294 2.49 -12.97 9.26
CA SER A 294 1.80 -13.97 10.09
C SER A 294 0.33 -13.60 10.28
N ALA A 295 -0.48 -14.60 10.57
CA ALA A 295 -1.89 -14.41 10.93
C ALA A 295 -2.06 -13.46 12.13
N SER A 296 -1.15 -13.54 13.11
CA SER A 296 -1.17 -12.66 14.28
C SER A 296 -0.89 -11.19 13.93
N GLU A 297 0.00 -10.89 12.96
CA GLU A 297 0.22 -9.52 12.50
C GLU A 297 -1.01 -8.94 11.79
N VAL A 298 -1.75 -9.77 11.05
CA VAL A 298 -3.03 -9.35 10.44
C VAL A 298 -4.06 -9.02 11.52
N GLU A 299 -4.20 -9.89 12.53
CA GLU A 299 -5.08 -9.66 13.68
C GLU A 299 -4.73 -8.37 14.42
N GLN A 300 -3.43 -8.17 14.66
CA GLN A 300 -2.93 -6.97 15.33
C GLN A 300 -3.29 -5.70 14.54
N ASN A 301 -3.12 -5.68 13.22
CA ASN A 301 -3.48 -4.53 12.40
C ASN A 301 -4.98 -4.20 12.50
N VAL A 302 -5.85 -5.21 12.52
CA VAL A 302 -7.30 -5.03 12.72
C VAL A 302 -7.59 -4.43 14.10
N GLU A 303 -6.97 -4.96 15.16
CA GLU A 303 -7.21 -4.48 16.53
C GLU A 303 -6.61 -3.09 16.78
N LEU A 304 -5.45 -2.77 16.20
CA LEU A 304 -4.82 -1.45 16.30
C LEU A 304 -5.71 -0.33 15.73
N LEU A 305 -6.43 -0.61 14.64
CA LEU A 305 -7.35 0.35 14.04
C LEU A 305 -8.62 0.59 14.87
N LYS A 306 -9.00 -0.36 15.72
CA LYS A 306 -10.15 -0.24 16.62
C LYS A 306 -9.81 0.47 17.93
N ARG A 307 -8.51 0.60 18.27
CA ARG A 307 -8.08 1.22 19.52
C ARG A 307 -8.52 2.67 19.59
N PHE A 308 -8.96 3.05 20.78
CA PHE A 308 -9.25 4.44 21.09
C PHE A 308 -7.95 5.25 21.20
N ILE A 309 -7.91 6.41 20.55
CA ILE A 309 -6.84 7.40 20.66
C ILE A 309 -7.47 8.74 21.04
N PRO A 310 -7.11 9.35 22.19
CA PRO A 310 -7.72 10.59 22.65
C PRO A 310 -7.32 11.77 21.78
N ASN A 311 -8.18 12.79 21.66
CA ASN A 311 -7.92 13.99 20.87
C ASN A 311 -6.66 14.74 21.36
N ASP A 312 -6.44 14.79 22.68
CA ASP A 312 -5.28 15.45 23.29
C ASP A 312 -3.93 14.87 22.82
N PHE A 313 -3.89 13.58 22.47
CA PHE A 313 -2.71 12.95 21.87
C PHE A 313 -2.33 13.62 20.53
N TRP A 314 -3.31 13.81 19.67
CA TRP A 314 -3.09 14.44 18.37
C TRP A 314 -2.75 15.92 18.50
N ASP A 315 -3.36 16.60 19.44
CA ASP A 315 -3.11 18.01 19.72
C ASP A 315 -1.71 18.23 20.30
N GLU A 316 -1.22 17.34 21.15
CA GLU A 316 0.15 17.40 21.67
C GLU A 316 1.19 17.13 20.55
N LEU A 317 0.95 16.17 19.65
CA LEU A 317 1.84 15.95 18.50
C LEU A 317 1.97 17.20 17.61
N ARG A 318 0.87 17.92 17.39
CA ARG A 318 0.88 19.20 16.65
C ARG A 318 1.60 20.30 17.42
N HIS A 319 1.36 20.43 18.73
CA HIS A 319 2.01 21.42 19.57
C HIS A 319 3.55 21.26 19.63
N LEU A 320 4.02 20.02 19.48
CA LEU A 320 5.44 19.68 19.44
C LEU A 320 6.04 19.69 18.02
N ASP A 321 5.31 20.19 17.02
CA ASP A 321 5.71 20.19 15.60
C ASP A 321 6.06 18.80 15.05
N LEU A 322 5.55 17.72 15.66
CA LEU A 322 5.72 16.36 15.20
C LEU A 322 4.73 16.00 14.08
N LEU A 323 3.60 16.71 14.00
CA LEU A 323 2.61 16.66 12.92
C LEU A 323 2.33 18.05 12.38
N PRO A 324 2.14 18.21 11.05
CA PRO A 324 1.64 19.47 10.47
C PRO A 324 0.27 19.85 11.05
N ALA A 325 0.05 21.15 11.29
CA ALA A 325 -1.20 21.64 11.84
C ALA A 325 -2.42 21.34 10.95
N GLU A 326 -2.21 21.36 9.62
CA GLU A 326 -3.21 21.09 8.59
C GLU A 326 -3.46 19.60 8.34
N ALA A 327 -2.61 18.70 8.84
CA ALA A 327 -2.80 17.27 8.63
C ALA A 327 -4.09 16.78 9.32
N PRO A 328 -5.05 16.17 8.61
CA PRO A 328 -6.20 15.56 9.23
C PRO A 328 -5.79 14.47 10.23
N VAL A 329 -6.46 14.43 11.37
CA VAL A 329 -6.26 13.40 12.40
C VAL A 329 -7.63 12.83 12.80
N PRO A 330 -7.70 11.62 13.31
CA PRO A 330 -8.95 11.06 13.81
C PRO A 330 -9.48 11.94 14.95
N ARG A 331 -10.77 12.30 14.91
CA ARG A 331 -11.47 13.04 15.97
C ARG A 331 -12.69 12.25 16.42
N LEU A 332 -12.98 12.27 17.71
CA LEU A 332 -14.12 11.58 18.30
C LEU A 332 -15.47 12.23 17.97
N ASP A 333 -15.47 13.55 17.83
CA ASP A 333 -16.69 14.33 17.65
C ASP A 333 -17.38 14.10 16.28
N GLU A 334 -16.67 13.48 15.33
CA GLU A 334 -17.21 13.09 14.02
C GLU A 334 -17.92 11.71 14.02
N VAL A 335 -17.91 10.99 15.16
CA VAL A 335 -18.49 9.62 15.27
C VAL A 335 -19.89 9.64 15.94
N GLY A 336 -20.38 10.79 16.40
CA GLY A 336 -21.53 10.85 17.29
C GLY A 336 -22.64 11.82 16.98
N GLU A 337 -23.03 12.11 15.73
CA GLU A 337 -24.35 12.63 15.42
C GLU A 337 -24.85 12.09 14.09
N THR A 338 -25.56 10.96 14.14
CA THR A 338 -26.56 10.65 13.11
C THR A 338 -27.66 11.68 13.26
N PRO A 339 -27.98 12.52 12.26
CA PRO A 339 -29.17 13.36 12.36
C PRO A 339 -30.38 12.43 12.48
N ALA A 340 -31.11 12.58 13.57
CA ALA A 340 -32.37 11.92 13.76
C ALA A 340 -33.36 12.42 12.69
N SER A 341 -33.93 11.46 11.93
CA SER A 341 -35.14 11.47 11.08
C SER A 341 -35.32 12.63 10.12
#